data_79682f7662f6ebbccce941938a17c7ce
#
_entry.id   79682f7662f6ebbccce941938a17c7ce
#
_cell.length_a   1.000
_cell.length_b   1.000
_cell.length_c   1.000
_cell.angle_alpha   90.00
_cell.angle_beta   90.00
_cell.angle_gamma   90.00
#
_symmetry.space_group_name_H-M   'P 1'
#
loop_
_entity.id
_entity.type
_entity.pdbx_description
1 polymer ?
#
loop_
_entity_poly.entity_id
_entity_poly.type
_entity_poly.pdbx_seq_one_letter_code
_entity_poly.pdbx_strand_id
1 'polypeptide(L)'
;MMNHGNHFPPRRRGRRFFPFAIFFFGIFSLFFGGVAAILYWAFTEYSGFRNIWLLICAAPVAVMILAVFTMFTLYRRFGQPLGDMFNAIDSVAEGNLSVRVTERNSEMFSELIKRFNKMVEELERADQQRRNLTADIAHELRTPLHIIQGNLEGVLDGVYEPTPEHINNTLDETKLLARLVADLQTLSLAETGQLPLHPTRFLLSDLMADLTSSFSSQAKSQNVELTMRSQIPEQEITADYDRINQVLSNLISNALRHTPSGGEISVEAESIQGQERSVRVKVKDSGEGIAPEDLPFIFDRFWRGDKSRSGRAHSGLGLAIARQLIQAHGGEIRVTSEQQKGTEFVIELPEPS
;
A
#
# COMPACT_ATOMS: atom_id res chain seq x y z
N MET A 1 -21.11 15.77 -19.94
CA MET A 1 -20.62 16.21 -21.24
C MET A 1 -19.29 16.93 -21.08
N MET A 2 -18.38 16.61 -21.94
CA MET A 2 -17.02 17.11 -22.17
C MET A 2 -15.90 16.45 -21.37
N ASN A 3 -15.43 15.38 -22.00
CA ASN A 3 -14.19 14.66 -21.77
C ASN A 3 -13.03 15.46 -22.41
N HIS A 4 -12.16 16.07 -21.63
CA HIS A 4 -10.91 16.62 -22.14
C HIS A 4 -9.77 15.63 -21.84
N GLY A 5 -9.62 14.67 -22.75
CA GLY A 5 -8.42 13.88 -22.86
C GLY A 5 -7.25 14.75 -23.34
N ASN A 6 -6.34 15.10 -22.46
CA ASN A 6 -5.05 15.67 -22.83
C ASN A 6 -4.17 14.58 -23.43
N HIS A 7 -4.27 14.39 -24.74
CA HIS A 7 -3.28 13.68 -25.53
C HIS A 7 -2.03 14.56 -25.70
N PHE A 8 -1.02 14.36 -24.86
CA PHE A 8 0.33 14.81 -25.18
C PHE A 8 0.97 13.83 -26.17
N PRO A 9 1.46 14.32 -27.32
CA PRO A 9 2.14 13.46 -28.29
C PRO A 9 3.48 12.97 -27.71
N PRO A 10 3.89 11.72 -27.98
CA PRO A 10 5.16 11.19 -27.50
C PRO A 10 6.32 11.98 -28.12
N ARG A 11 7.06 12.69 -27.29
CA ARG A 11 8.32 13.34 -27.68
C ARG A 11 9.35 12.27 -28.04
N ARG A 12 9.53 12.05 -29.37
CA ARG A 12 10.60 11.25 -29.94
C ARG A 12 11.97 11.85 -29.58
N ARG A 13 12.56 11.47 -28.50
CA ARG A 13 13.93 11.85 -28.08
C ARG A 13 14.99 10.77 -28.36
N GLY A 14 14.68 9.72 -29.14
CA GLY A 14 15.60 8.62 -29.48
C GLY A 14 16.67 8.92 -30.53
N ARG A 15 16.97 10.21 -30.88
CA ARG A 15 17.82 10.54 -32.04
C ARG A 15 19.18 11.19 -31.73
N ARG A 16 19.62 11.27 -30.49
CA ARG A 16 20.87 12.01 -30.15
C ARG A 16 22.18 11.21 -30.30
N PHE A 17 22.14 9.90 -30.41
CA PHE A 17 23.35 9.10 -30.65
C PHE A 17 23.65 8.81 -32.12
N PHE A 18 22.69 8.98 -33.01
CA PHE A 18 22.84 8.73 -34.43
C PHE A 18 23.87 9.64 -35.13
N PRO A 19 23.97 10.96 -34.85
CA PRO A 19 24.96 11.83 -35.47
C PRO A 19 26.40 11.49 -35.08
N PHE A 20 26.65 10.98 -33.84
CA PHE A 20 28.00 10.64 -33.40
C PHE A 20 28.53 9.41 -34.12
N ALA A 21 27.69 8.37 -34.30
CA ALA A 21 28.07 7.19 -35.07
C ALA A 21 28.36 7.51 -36.55
N ILE A 22 27.56 8.38 -37.18
CA ILE A 22 27.76 8.82 -38.55
C ILE A 22 29.04 9.67 -38.69
N PHE A 23 29.31 10.53 -37.72
CA PHE A 23 30.53 11.35 -37.71
C PHE A 23 31.79 10.51 -37.57
N PHE A 24 31.79 9.53 -36.63
CA PHE A 24 32.89 8.58 -36.48
C PHE A 24 33.09 7.70 -37.72
N PHE A 25 31.98 7.24 -38.33
CA PHE A 25 32.03 6.45 -39.55
C PHE A 25 32.57 7.26 -40.72
N GLY A 26 32.23 8.56 -40.81
CA GLY A 26 32.75 9.48 -41.82
C GLY A 26 34.25 9.72 -41.70
N ILE A 27 34.75 9.99 -40.50
CA ILE A 27 36.19 10.19 -40.25
C ILE A 27 36.97 8.89 -40.52
N PHE A 28 36.43 7.77 -40.09
CA PHE A 28 37.06 6.45 -40.27
C PHE A 28 37.11 6.07 -41.75
N SER A 29 36.05 6.33 -42.50
CA SER A 29 35.96 6.13 -43.93
C SER A 29 36.95 7.00 -44.74
N LEU A 30 37.11 8.27 -44.32
CA LEU A 30 38.09 9.21 -44.91
C LEU A 30 39.53 8.78 -44.65
N PHE A 31 39.83 8.32 -43.41
CA PHE A 31 41.16 7.88 -43.06
C PHE A 31 41.54 6.60 -43.84
N PHE A 32 40.66 5.61 -43.90
CA PHE A 32 40.92 4.38 -44.65
C PHE A 32 40.86 4.57 -46.14
N GLY A 33 40.02 5.46 -46.66
CA GLY A 33 40.02 5.89 -48.07
C GLY A 33 41.33 6.53 -48.46
N GLY A 34 41.89 7.40 -47.58
CA GLY A 34 43.21 7.99 -47.80
C GLY A 34 44.36 6.98 -47.77
N VAL A 35 44.34 6.06 -46.81
CA VAL A 35 45.32 4.96 -46.74
C VAL A 35 45.23 4.05 -47.98
N ALA A 36 44.02 3.70 -48.42
CA ALA A 36 43.80 2.88 -49.61
C ALA A 36 44.28 3.58 -50.89
N ALA A 37 44.06 4.91 -51.01
CA ALA A 37 44.55 5.72 -52.14
C ALA A 37 46.10 5.77 -52.19
N ILE A 38 46.75 5.95 -51.05
CA ILE A 38 48.23 5.93 -50.92
C ILE A 38 48.76 4.58 -51.29
N LEU A 39 48.14 3.49 -50.83
CA LEU A 39 48.52 2.13 -51.12
C LEU A 39 48.29 1.81 -52.61
N TYR A 40 47.22 2.28 -53.24
CA TYR A 40 46.93 2.13 -54.64
C TYR A 40 47.98 2.88 -55.51
N TRP A 41 48.36 4.10 -55.14
CA TRP A 41 49.39 4.89 -55.80
C TRP A 41 50.76 4.16 -55.71
N ALA A 42 51.15 3.68 -54.55
CA ALA A 42 52.38 2.91 -54.38
C ALA A 42 52.36 1.57 -55.14
N PHE A 43 51.20 0.93 -55.32
CA PHE A 43 51.01 -0.28 -56.12
C PHE A 43 51.28 -0.04 -57.64
N THR A 44 50.86 1.10 -58.18
CA THR A 44 51.08 1.41 -59.58
C THR A 44 52.55 1.69 -59.93
N GLU A 45 53.33 2.14 -58.92
CA GLU A 45 54.76 2.48 -59.09
C GLU A 45 55.66 1.25 -58.94
N TYR A 46 55.26 0.18 -58.13
CA TYR A 46 56.06 -0.99 -57.79
C TYR A 46 55.41 -2.32 -58.19
N SER A 47 55.52 -2.69 -59.50
CA SER A 47 54.84 -3.85 -60.08
C SER A 47 55.35 -5.25 -59.68
N GLY A 48 56.40 -5.37 -58.81
CA GLY A 48 57.06 -6.65 -58.51
C GLY A 48 56.44 -7.53 -57.40
N PHE A 49 55.46 -7.05 -56.60
CA PHE A 49 54.94 -7.74 -55.41
C PHE A 49 53.41 -7.88 -55.35
N ARG A 50 52.78 -8.26 -56.45
CA ARG A 50 51.30 -8.28 -56.58
C ARG A 50 50.57 -9.08 -55.48
N ASN A 51 51.11 -10.16 -54.98
CA ASN A 51 50.47 -11.01 -53.96
C ASN A 51 50.59 -10.44 -52.51
N ILE A 52 51.65 -9.69 -52.20
CA ILE A 52 51.85 -9.03 -50.92
C ILE A 52 50.93 -7.85 -50.78
N TRP A 53 50.68 -7.12 -51.90
CA TRP A 53 49.76 -5.97 -51.92
C TRP A 53 48.31 -6.34 -51.66
N LEU A 54 47.85 -7.52 -52.15
CA LEU A 54 46.51 -8.01 -51.81
C LEU A 54 46.34 -8.24 -50.30
N LEU A 55 47.38 -8.77 -49.65
CA LEU A 55 47.36 -8.96 -48.19
C LEU A 55 47.39 -7.63 -47.46
N ILE A 56 48.20 -6.67 -47.88
CA ILE A 56 48.30 -5.33 -47.30
C ILE A 56 46.96 -4.53 -47.42
N CYS A 57 46.25 -4.68 -48.51
CA CYS A 57 44.93 -4.02 -48.73
C CYS A 57 43.79 -4.76 -47.99
N ALA A 58 43.85 -6.10 -47.91
CA ALA A 58 42.80 -6.90 -47.25
C ALA A 58 42.86 -6.82 -45.71
N ALA A 59 44.05 -6.68 -45.13
CA ALA A 59 44.21 -6.61 -43.67
C ALA A 59 43.47 -5.43 -43.00
N PRO A 60 43.60 -4.16 -43.49
CA PRO A 60 42.86 -3.05 -42.89
C PRO A 60 41.33 -3.19 -43.07
N VAL A 61 40.86 -3.74 -44.17
CA VAL A 61 39.44 -4.04 -44.40
C VAL A 61 38.93 -5.07 -43.43
N ALA A 62 39.69 -6.14 -43.21
CA ALA A 62 39.32 -7.17 -42.23
C ALA A 62 39.30 -6.61 -40.78
N VAL A 63 40.28 -5.79 -40.39
CA VAL A 63 40.33 -5.10 -39.11
C VAL A 63 39.13 -4.14 -38.96
N MET A 64 38.77 -3.42 -40.02
CA MET A 64 37.60 -2.54 -39.99
C MET A 64 36.31 -3.34 -39.79
N ILE A 65 36.13 -4.43 -40.53
CA ILE A 65 34.94 -5.29 -40.36
C ILE A 65 34.88 -5.84 -38.93
N LEU A 66 36.01 -6.31 -38.40
CA LEU A 66 36.10 -6.81 -37.04
C LEU A 66 35.79 -5.71 -36.00
N ALA A 67 36.31 -4.50 -36.20
CA ALA A 67 36.04 -3.36 -35.32
C ALA A 67 34.55 -2.94 -35.33
N VAL A 68 33.92 -2.88 -36.53
CA VAL A 68 32.50 -2.61 -36.66
C VAL A 68 31.65 -3.70 -36.01
N PHE A 69 32.03 -4.96 -36.23
CA PHE A 69 31.35 -6.10 -35.61
C PHE A 69 31.46 -6.10 -34.09
N THR A 70 32.66 -5.87 -33.55
CA THR A 70 32.88 -5.76 -32.11
C THR A 70 32.13 -4.55 -31.52
N MET A 71 32.16 -3.39 -32.16
CA MET A 71 31.42 -2.21 -31.70
C MET A 71 29.90 -2.44 -31.73
N PHE A 72 29.38 -3.11 -32.77
CA PHE A 72 27.98 -3.47 -32.86
C PHE A 72 27.55 -4.46 -31.75
N THR A 73 28.39 -5.48 -31.48
CA THR A 73 28.13 -6.44 -30.41
C THR A 73 28.18 -5.78 -29.03
N LEU A 74 29.15 -4.89 -28.80
CA LEU A 74 29.24 -4.12 -27.55
C LEU A 74 28.04 -3.19 -27.39
N TYR A 75 27.64 -2.48 -28.45
CA TYR A 75 26.44 -1.64 -28.39
C TYR A 75 25.17 -2.44 -28.07
N ARG A 76 24.97 -3.60 -28.70
CA ARG A 76 23.83 -4.47 -28.40
C ARG A 76 23.89 -5.07 -27.00
N ARG A 77 25.10 -5.36 -26.50
CA ARG A 77 25.30 -5.97 -25.18
C ARG A 77 25.20 -4.99 -24.02
N PHE A 78 25.62 -3.75 -24.20
CA PHE A 78 25.70 -2.72 -23.16
C PHE A 78 24.84 -1.49 -23.44
N GLY A 79 24.87 -0.96 -24.63
CA GLY A 79 24.21 0.32 -24.97
C GLY A 79 22.69 0.23 -25.00
N GLN A 80 22.15 -0.85 -25.59
CA GLN A 80 20.69 -1.01 -25.66
C GLN A 80 20.05 -1.25 -24.29
N PRO A 81 20.53 -2.19 -23.43
CA PRO A 81 19.91 -2.39 -22.12
C PRO A 81 19.95 -1.16 -21.22
N LEU A 82 21.05 -0.40 -21.28
CA LEU A 82 21.14 0.87 -20.54
C LEU A 82 20.15 1.92 -21.07
N GLY A 83 20.06 2.04 -22.40
CA GLY A 83 19.11 2.96 -23.05
C GLY A 83 17.65 2.61 -22.71
N ASP A 84 17.28 1.34 -22.76
CA ASP A 84 15.95 0.86 -22.40
C ASP A 84 15.64 1.14 -20.92
N MET A 85 16.66 0.98 -20.05
CA MET A 85 16.52 1.27 -18.62
C MET A 85 16.33 2.76 -18.34
N PHE A 86 17.10 3.65 -18.97
CA PHE A 86 16.90 5.11 -18.84
C PHE A 86 15.53 5.54 -19.33
N ASN A 87 15.08 5.02 -20.48
CA ASN A 87 13.74 5.31 -20.99
C ASN A 87 12.64 4.81 -20.05
N ALA A 88 12.84 3.66 -19.42
CA ALA A 88 11.90 3.13 -18.42
C ALA A 88 11.87 3.99 -17.15
N ILE A 89 13.03 4.44 -16.66
CA ILE A 89 13.13 5.37 -15.51
C ILE A 89 12.40 6.67 -15.80
N ASP A 90 12.62 7.26 -16.99
CA ASP A 90 11.93 8.48 -17.41
C ASP A 90 10.42 8.27 -17.46
N SER A 91 9.96 7.14 -18.00
CA SER A 91 8.53 6.78 -18.04
C SER A 91 7.93 6.62 -16.65
N VAL A 92 8.65 6.00 -15.71
CA VAL A 92 8.21 5.89 -14.30
C VAL A 92 8.15 7.27 -13.64
N ALA A 93 9.12 8.14 -13.89
CA ALA A 93 9.13 9.51 -13.39
C ALA A 93 7.96 10.36 -13.94
N GLU A 94 7.49 10.06 -15.15
CA GLU A 94 6.28 10.65 -15.75
C GLU A 94 4.97 10.03 -15.25
N GLY A 95 5.05 9.04 -14.34
CA GLY A 95 3.89 8.40 -13.71
C GLY A 95 3.38 7.14 -14.43
N ASN A 96 4.06 6.66 -15.46
CA ASN A 96 3.71 5.39 -16.11
C ASN A 96 4.35 4.22 -15.35
N LEU A 97 3.61 3.66 -14.39
CA LEU A 97 4.06 2.56 -13.55
C LEU A 97 3.85 1.17 -14.19
N SER A 98 3.26 1.09 -15.38
CA SER A 98 3.07 -0.19 -16.10
C SER A 98 4.29 -0.59 -16.93
N VAL A 99 5.30 0.27 -17.05
CA VAL A 99 6.50 -0.01 -17.83
C VAL A 99 7.33 -1.11 -17.18
N ARG A 100 7.86 -2.00 -18.00
CA ARG A 100 8.80 -3.06 -17.56
C ARG A 100 9.95 -3.14 -18.55
N VAL A 101 11.16 -3.33 -18.04
CA VAL A 101 12.35 -3.58 -18.85
C VAL A 101 12.47 -5.09 -19.09
N THR A 102 12.58 -5.49 -20.37
CA THR A 102 12.68 -6.89 -20.74
C THR A 102 14.13 -7.39 -20.57
N GLU A 103 14.30 -8.54 -19.96
CA GLU A 103 15.59 -9.23 -19.85
C GLU A 103 16.02 -9.75 -21.23
N ARG A 104 16.67 -8.91 -22.02
CA ARG A 104 17.25 -9.33 -23.31
C ARG A 104 18.72 -9.64 -23.14
N ASN A 105 19.08 -10.93 -23.13
CA ASN A 105 20.43 -11.48 -23.38
C ASN A 105 21.65 -10.84 -22.69
N SER A 106 21.51 -10.15 -21.58
CA SER A 106 22.66 -9.65 -20.83
C SER A 106 22.60 -10.15 -19.38
N GLU A 107 23.22 -11.27 -19.12
CA GLU A 107 23.39 -11.80 -17.76
C GLU A 107 23.92 -10.74 -16.79
N MET A 108 24.75 -9.81 -17.28
CA MET A 108 25.34 -8.75 -16.48
C MET A 108 24.31 -7.75 -15.94
N PHE A 109 23.22 -7.44 -16.68
CA PHE A 109 22.19 -6.50 -16.26
C PHE A 109 20.92 -7.18 -15.73
N SER A 110 20.85 -8.50 -15.80
CA SER A 110 19.65 -9.26 -15.39
C SER A 110 19.22 -8.94 -13.96
N GLU A 111 20.15 -8.96 -13.02
CA GLU A 111 19.88 -8.66 -11.61
C GLU A 111 19.41 -7.21 -11.41
N LEU A 112 20.01 -6.25 -12.11
CA LEU A 112 19.61 -4.84 -12.06
C LEU A 112 18.21 -4.64 -12.63
N ILE A 113 17.91 -5.27 -13.77
CA ILE A 113 16.59 -5.23 -14.42
C ILE A 113 15.53 -5.85 -13.50
N LYS A 114 15.82 -6.99 -12.86
CA LYS A 114 14.91 -7.63 -11.90
C LYS A 114 14.59 -6.71 -10.72
N ARG A 115 15.62 -6.11 -10.12
CA ARG A 115 15.45 -5.17 -9.00
C ARG A 115 14.67 -3.93 -9.41
N PHE A 116 14.94 -3.38 -10.60
CA PHE A 116 14.19 -2.26 -11.14
C PHE A 116 12.72 -2.62 -11.36
N ASN A 117 12.44 -3.75 -12.02
CA ASN A 117 11.06 -4.18 -12.26
C ASN A 117 10.30 -4.45 -10.96
N LYS A 118 10.98 -5.04 -9.94
CA LYS A 118 10.40 -5.24 -8.60
C LYS A 118 10.07 -3.90 -7.93
N MET A 119 10.97 -2.93 -8.00
CA MET A 119 10.72 -1.58 -7.46
C MET A 119 9.52 -0.92 -8.13
N VAL A 120 9.42 -1.01 -9.47
CA VAL A 120 8.28 -0.47 -10.23
C VAL A 120 6.98 -1.18 -9.85
N GLU A 121 7.01 -2.50 -9.65
CA GLU A 121 5.85 -3.29 -9.20
C GLU A 121 5.38 -2.85 -7.80
N GLU A 122 6.31 -2.64 -6.86
CA GLU A 122 5.98 -2.14 -5.51
C GLU A 122 5.38 -0.72 -5.57
N LEU A 123 5.92 0.13 -6.46
CA LEU A 123 5.40 1.49 -6.67
C LEU A 123 3.99 1.47 -7.29
N GLU A 124 3.76 0.62 -8.28
CA GLU A 124 2.44 0.42 -8.90
C GLU A 124 1.40 -0.07 -7.90
N ARG A 125 1.77 -1.04 -7.05
CA ARG A 125 0.91 -1.53 -5.96
C ARG A 125 0.59 -0.42 -4.96
N ALA A 126 1.58 0.36 -4.55
CA ALA A 126 1.38 1.47 -3.63
C ALA A 126 0.47 2.57 -4.22
N ASP A 127 0.64 2.92 -5.50
CA ASP A 127 -0.22 3.89 -6.17
C ASP A 127 -1.66 3.37 -6.33
N GLN A 128 -1.83 2.09 -6.67
CA GLN A 128 -3.16 1.46 -6.75
C GLN A 128 -3.84 1.43 -5.39
N GLN A 129 -3.13 1.07 -4.32
CA GLN A 129 -3.67 1.10 -2.96
C GLN A 129 -4.09 2.52 -2.56
N ARG A 130 -3.28 3.53 -2.88
CA ARG A 130 -3.61 4.94 -2.64
C ARG A 130 -4.86 5.38 -3.40
N ARG A 131 -5.01 4.98 -4.67
CA ARG A 131 -6.21 5.30 -5.49
C ARG A 131 -7.46 4.63 -4.92
N ASN A 132 -7.37 3.35 -4.57
CA ASN A 132 -8.47 2.61 -3.96
C ASN A 132 -8.90 3.28 -2.65
N LEU A 133 -7.93 3.60 -1.77
CA LEU A 133 -8.20 4.30 -0.52
C LEU A 133 -8.94 5.62 -0.75
N THR A 134 -8.50 6.44 -1.71
CA THR A 134 -9.15 7.71 -2.00
C THR A 134 -10.59 7.51 -2.50
N ALA A 135 -10.82 6.48 -3.32
CA ALA A 135 -12.15 6.14 -3.81
C ALA A 135 -13.07 5.66 -2.68
N ASP A 136 -12.55 4.79 -1.80
CA ASP A 136 -13.29 4.26 -0.65
C ASP A 136 -13.67 5.37 0.34
N ILE A 137 -12.72 6.26 0.67
CA ILE A 137 -12.98 7.45 1.51
C ILE A 137 -14.10 8.31 0.90
N ALA A 138 -13.98 8.62 -0.41
CA ALA A 138 -14.98 9.45 -1.07
C ALA A 138 -16.37 8.79 -1.08
N HIS A 139 -16.44 7.46 -1.17
CA HIS A 139 -17.69 6.72 -1.14
C HIS A 139 -18.31 6.74 0.26
N GLU A 140 -17.53 6.42 1.30
CA GLU A 140 -18.00 6.37 2.70
C GLU A 140 -18.38 7.75 3.26
N LEU A 141 -17.76 8.84 2.80
CA LEU A 141 -18.15 10.21 3.17
C LEU A 141 -19.39 10.68 2.41
N ARG A 142 -19.57 10.27 1.15
CA ARG A 142 -20.67 10.73 0.30
C ARG A 142 -22.02 10.26 0.83
N THR A 143 -22.10 9.02 1.30
CA THR A 143 -23.36 8.41 1.75
C THR A 143 -24.02 9.18 2.92
N PRO A 144 -23.36 9.38 4.08
CA PRO A 144 -23.95 10.17 5.18
C PRO A 144 -24.19 11.62 4.78
N LEU A 145 -23.32 12.21 3.96
CA LEU A 145 -23.51 13.59 3.50
C LEU A 145 -24.78 13.74 2.67
N HIS A 146 -25.08 12.82 1.75
CA HIS A 146 -26.33 12.84 0.97
C HIS A 146 -27.56 12.63 1.85
N ILE A 147 -27.47 11.80 2.90
CA ILE A 147 -28.57 11.59 3.85
C ILE A 147 -28.85 12.89 4.62
N ILE A 148 -27.80 13.52 5.14
CA ILE A 148 -27.91 14.82 5.85
C ILE A 148 -28.53 15.86 4.92
N GLN A 149 -27.99 15.99 3.71
CA GLN A 149 -28.49 16.97 2.73
C GLN A 149 -29.94 16.68 2.35
N GLY A 150 -30.28 15.44 2.00
CA GLY A 150 -31.65 15.09 1.63
C GLY A 150 -32.67 15.27 2.77
N ASN A 151 -32.27 15.00 4.03
CA ASN A 151 -33.11 15.26 5.20
C ASN A 151 -33.36 16.76 5.39
N LEU A 152 -32.32 17.59 5.26
CA LEU A 152 -32.44 19.05 5.41
C LEU A 152 -33.24 19.68 4.25
N GLU A 153 -33.00 19.26 3.01
CA GLU A 153 -33.76 19.69 1.83
C GLU A 153 -35.22 19.30 1.96
N GLY A 154 -35.53 18.07 2.41
CA GLY A 154 -36.90 17.61 2.63
C GLY A 154 -37.65 18.40 3.69
N VAL A 155 -36.96 18.87 4.75
CA VAL A 155 -37.53 19.77 5.75
C VAL A 155 -37.77 21.16 5.16
N LEU A 156 -36.81 21.71 4.38
CA LEU A 156 -36.94 23.04 3.76
C LEU A 156 -38.08 23.07 2.73
N ASP A 157 -38.25 21.99 1.97
CA ASP A 157 -39.32 21.88 0.96
C ASP A 157 -40.68 21.51 1.56
N GLY A 158 -40.75 21.34 2.88
CA GLY A 158 -42.00 20.98 3.59
C GLY A 158 -42.45 19.52 3.34
N VAL A 159 -41.56 18.67 2.81
CA VAL A 159 -41.83 17.22 2.60
C VAL A 159 -41.77 16.47 3.93
N TYR A 160 -40.84 16.85 4.81
CA TYR A 160 -40.69 16.27 6.14
C TYR A 160 -41.01 17.29 7.22
N GLU A 161 -41.72 16.84 8.25
CA GLU A 161 -41.89 17.65 9.46
C GLU A 161 -40.60 17.62 10.28
N PRO A 162 -40.13 18.77 10.83
CA PRO A 162 -38.92 18.83 11.65
C PRO A 162 -39.18 18.30 13.07
N THR A 163 -39.58 17.03 13.16
CA THR A 163 -39.76 16.38 14.46
C THR A 163 -38.42 16.17 15.16
N PRO A 164 -38.41 16.11 16.52
CA PRO A 164 -37.18 15.81 17.28
C PRO A 164 -36.50 14.50 16.82
N GLU A 165 -37.29 13.51 16.43
CA GLU A 165 -36.76 12.24 15.92
C GLU A 165 -36.04 12.43 14.59
N HIS A 166 -36.64 13.20 13.65
CA HIS A 166 -36.02 13.47 12.35
C HIS A 166 -34.72 14.27 12.47
N ILE A 167 -34.73 15.29 13.35
CA ILE A 167 -33.53 16.08 13.64
C ILE A 167 -32.44 15.25 14.32
N ASN A 168 -32.79 14.35 15.27
CA ASN A 168 -31.83 13.45 15.92
C ASN A 168 -31.20 12.47 14.91
N ASN A 169 -32.00 11.91 14.00
CA ASN A 169 -31.45 11.05 12.94
C ASN A 169 -30.41 11.79 12.08
N THR A 170 -30.71 13.05 11.70
CA THR A 170 -29.76 13.87 10.94
C THR A 170 -28.51 14.22 11.76
N LEU A 171 -28.68 14.49 13.07
CA LEU A 171 -27.55 14.72 13.97
C LEU A 171 -26.68 13.48 14.15
N ASP A 172 -27.26 12.29 14.20
CA ASP A 172 -26.51 11.04 14.32
C ASP A 172 -25.68 10.74 13.06
N GLU A 173 -26.19 11.04 11.86
CA GLU A 173 -25.40 10.99 10.62
C GLU A 173 -24.24 12.01 10.65
N THR A 174 -24.46 13.21 11.21
CA THR A 174 -23.39 14.22 11.37
C THR A 174 -22.30 13.72 12.34
N LYS A 175 -22.68 13.07 13.45
CA LYS A 175 -21.74 12.47 14.41
C LYS A 175 -20.98 11.31 13.77
N LEU A 176 -21.65 10.49 12.94
CA LEU A 176 -21.01 9.42 12.19
C LEU A 176 -19.94 9.98 11.25
N LEU A 177 -20.26 11.03 10.49
CA LEU A 177 -19.33 11.69 9.59
C LEU A 177 -18.11 12.26 10.35
N ALA A 178 -18.33 12.92 11.48
CA ALA A 178 -17.25 13.45 12.32
C ALA A 178 -16.34 12.35 12.83
N ARG A 179 -16.90 11.20 13.25
CA ARG A 179 -16.14 10.02 13.68
C ARG A 179 -15.32 9.45 12.53
N LEU A 180 -15.89 9.31 11.33
CA LEU A 180 -15.17 8.85 10.15
C LEU A 180 -13.94 9.70 9.83
N VAL A 181 -14.08 11.04 9.91
CA VAL A 181 -12.96 11.97 9.68
C VAL A 181 -11.86 11.79 10.75
N ALA A 182 -12.24 11.67 12.03
CA ALA A 182 -11.29 11.44 13.12
C ALA A 182 -10.57 10.09 13.00
N ASP A 183 -11.28 9.03 12.60
CA ASP A 183 -10.75 7.69 12.35
C ASP A 183 -9.73 7.70 11.20
N LEU A 184 -10.05 8.37 10.09
CA LEU A 184 -9.13 8.53 8.95
C LEU A 184 -7.88 9.33 9.33
N GLN A 185 -8.02 10.38 10.13
CA GLN A 185 -6.88 11.15 10.61
C GLN A 185 -5.99 10.30 11.52
N THR A 186 -6.57 9.56 12.46
CA THR A 186 -5.83 8.65 13.35
C THR A 186 -5.07 7.61 12.54
N LEU A 187 -5.73 6.98 11.55
CA LEU A 187 -5.12 5.97 10.69
C LEU A 187 -3.96 6.54 9.88
N SER A 188 -4.14 7.72 9.27
CA SER A 188 -3.09 8.39 8.48
C SER A 188 -1.85 8.73 9.33
N LEU A 189 -2.06 9.24 10.55
CA LEU A 189 -0.94 9.56 11.47
C LEU A 189 -0.23 8.29 11.96
N ALA A 190 -0.98 7.23 12.27
CA ALA A 190 -0.41 5.98 12.74
C ALA A 190 0.44 5.30 11.66
N GLU A 191 -0.01 5.27 10.41
CA GLU A 191 0.72 4.66 9.28
C GLU A 191 2.01 5.39 8.92
N THR A 192 2.04 6.71 9.10
CA THR A 192 3.26 7.50 8.88
C THR A 192 4.20 7.49 10.10
N GLY A 193 3.84 6.79 11.18
CA GLY A 193 4.59 6.79 12.44
C GLY A 193 4.59 8.16 13.14
N GLN A 194 3.64 9.03 12.78
CA GLN A 194 3.53 10.40 13.33
C GLN A 194 2.40 10.54 14.35
N LEU A 195 1.76 9.44 14.74
CA LEU A 195 0.73 9.48 15.76
C LEU A 195 1.35 9.85 17.12
N PRO A 196 0.98 11.00 17.71
CA PRO A 196 1.44 11.32 19.05
C PRO A 196 0.77 10.37 20.04
N LEU A 197 1.58 9.65 20.81
CA LEU A 197 1.11 8.85 21.94
C LEU A 197 1.42 9.61 23.23
N HIS A 198 0.48 9.56 24.17
CA HIS A 198 0.59 10.14 25.51
C HIS A 198 0.56 9.03 26.55
N PRO A 199 1.65 8.23 26.69
CA PRO A 199 1.68 7.11 27.61
C PRO A 199 1.57 7.61 29.05
N THR A 200 0.64 7.02 29.78
CA THR A 200 0.41 7.23 31.22
C THR A 200 0.38 5.89 31.93
N ARG A 201 0.64 5.90 33.24
CA ARG A 201 0.48 4.68 34.06
C ARG A 201 -0.96 4.61 34.55
N PHE A 202 -1.58 3.46 34.35
CA PHE A 202 -2.94 3.21 34.84
C PHE A 202 -3.15 1.72 35.12
N LEU A 203 -4.14 1.41 35.93
CA LEU A 203 -4.58 0.04 36.16
C LEU A 203 -5.44 -0.46 35.00
N LEU A 204 -5.13 -1.60 34.43
CA LEU A 204 -5.95 -2.19 33.37
C LEU A 204 -7.36 -2.53 33.85
N SER A 205 -7.52 -2.84 35.15
CA SER A 205 -8.83 -3.02 35.81
C SER A 205 -9.72 -1.79 35.72
N ASP A 206 -9.14 -0.58 35.83
CA ASP A 206 -9.92 0.68 35.74
C ASP A 206 -10.45 0.87 34.31
N LEU A 207 -9.59 0.65 33.31
CA LEU A 207 -10.01 0.70 31.90
C LEU A 207 -11.12 -0.33 31.60
N MET A 208 -11.01 -1.55 32.14
CA MET A 208 -12.04 -2.58 31.97
C MET A 208 -13.34 -2.20 32.67
N ALA A 209 -13.28 -1.53 33.82
CA ALA A 209 -14.47 -1.03 34.53
C ALA A 209 -15.18 0.07 33.72
N ASP A 210 -14.44 1.00 33.14
CA ASP A 210 -14.96 2.05 32.27
C ASP A 210 -15.64 1.49 31.01
N LEU A 211 -15.01 0.49 30.37
CA LEU A 211 -15.58 -0.22 29.22
C LEU A 211 -16.85 -0.99 29.62
N THR A 212 -16.85 -1.66 30.78
CA THR A 212 -18.04 -2.36 31.30
C THR A 212 -19.19 -1.37 31.48
N SER A 213 -18.93 -0.22 32.09
CA SER A 213 -19.93 0.81 32.27
C SER A 213 -20.49 1.31 30.93
N SER A 214 -19.62 1.53 29.97
CA SER A 214 -19.98 2.07 28.65
C SER A 214 -20.84 1.10 27.81
N PHE A 215 -20.53 -0.20 27.85
CA PHE A 215 -21.17 -1.21 26.97
C PHE A 215 -22.27 -2.03 27.65
N SER A 216 -22.42 -1.99 28.99
CA SER A 216 -23.41 -2.80 29.71
C SER A 216 -24.86 -2.56 29.28
N SER A 217 -25.22 -1.32 29.02
CA SER A 217 -26.59 -0.96 28.57
C SER A 217 -26.87 -1.53 27.18
N GLN A 218 -25.91 -1.41 26.27
CA GLN A 218 -26.03 -1.93 24.90
C GLN A 218 -26.08 -3.45 24.89
N ALA A 219 -25.21 -4.12 25.64
CA ALA A 219 -25.20 -5.58 25.76
C ALA A 219 -26.55 -6.11 26.28
N LYS A 220 -27.08 -5.47 27.36
CA LYS A 220 -28.40 -5.82 27.90
C LYS A 220 -29.53 -5.61 26.89
N SER A 221 -29.52 -4.52 26.13
CA SER A 221 -30.56 -4.25 25.14
C SER A 221 -30.57 -5.26 24.00
N GLN A 222 -29.42 -5.85 23.71
CA GLN A 222 -29.25 -6.91 22.69
C GLN A 222 -29.38 -8.32 23.27
N ASN A 223 -29.61 -8.43 24.60
CA ASN A 223 -29.66 -9.71 25.33
C ASN A 223 -28.36 -10.53 25.14
N VAL A 224 -27.20 -9.86 25.23
CA VAL A 224 -25.87 -10.48 25.17
C VAL A 224 -25.22 -10.38 26.54
N GLU A 225 -24.64 -11.48 27.01
CA GLU A 225 -23.87 -11.48 28.27
C GLU A 225 -22.47 -10.90 28.01
N LEU A 226 -22.13 -9.81 28.71
CA LEU A 226 -20.81 -9.17 28.62
C LEU A 226 -20.08 -9.37 29.94
N THR A 227 -18.98 -10.12 29.93
CA THR A 227 -18.11 -10.35 31.09
C THR A 227 -16.73 -9.77 30.87
N MET A 228 -16.21 -9.07 31.88
CA MET A 228 -14.84 -8.54 31.86
C MET A 228 -14.11 -8.99 33.11
N ARG A 229 -12.94 -9.62 32.95
CA ARG A 229 -12.14 -10.19 34.07
C ARG A 229 -10.68 -9.83 33.87
N SER A 230 -10.04 -9.30 34.92
CA SER A 230 -8.59 -9.13 34.97
C SER A 230 -8.01 -10.16 35.97
N GLN A 231 -7.04 -10.94 35.51
CA GLN A 231 -6.24 -11.81 36.37
C GLN A 231 -5.07 -11.04 37.01
N ILE A 232 -4.90 -9.76 36.63
CA ILE A 232 -3.84 -8.85 37.06
C ILE A 232 -4.42 -7.50 37.54
N PRO A 233 -5.35 -7.50 38.52
CA PRO A 233 -6.11 -6.28 38.86
C PRO A 233 -5.24 -5.15 39.42
N GLU A 234 -4.11 -5.46 40.03
CA GLU A 234 -3.19 -4.49 40.64
C GLU A 234 -1.98 -4.15 39.76
N GLN A 235 -1.94 -4.68 38.54
CA GLN A 235 -0.84 -4.39 37.63
C GLN A 235 -1.09 -3.06 36.87
N GLU A 236 -0.20 -2.10 37.09
CA GLU A 236 -0.12 -0.90 36.26
C GLU A 236 0.51 -1.24 34.90
N ILE A 237 -0.02 -0.67 33.86
CA ILE A 237 0.57 -0.68 32.52
C ILE A 237 0.90 0.76 32.12
N THR A 238 1.92 0.92 31.27
CA THR A 238 2.28 2.23 30.70
C THR A 238 1.89 2.24 29.23
N ALA A 239 0.81 2.93 28.91
CA ALA A 239 0.30 3.07 27.54
C ALA A 239 -0.52 4.38 27.40
N ASP A 240 -0.93 4.72 26.21
CA ASP A 240 -1.90 5.78 25.99
C ASP A 240 -3.30 5.26 26.31
N TYR A 241 -3.86 5.71 27.43
CA TYR A 241 -5.16 5.26 27.93
C TYR A 241 -6.26 5.40 26.90
N ASP A 242 -6.37 6.58 26.27
CA ASP A 242 -7.44 6.87 25.32
C ASP A 242 -7.32 5.98 24.06
N ARG A 243 -6.11 5.71 23.61
CA ARG A 243 -5.86 4.83 22.46
C ARG A 243 -6.14 3.38 22.76
N ILE A 244 -5.76 2.88 23.94
CA ILE A 244 -6.10 1.49 24.33
C ILE A 244 -7.60 1.37 24.56
N ASN A 245 -8.26 2.37 25.16
CA ASN A 245 -9.71 2.41 25.26
C ASN A 245 -10.38 2.37 23.86
N GLN A 246 -9.88 3.15 22.91
CA GLN A 246 -10.37 3.12 21.51
C GLN A 246 -10.22 1.73 20.87
N VAL A 247 -9.09 1.06 21.08
CA VAL A 247 -8.86 -0.31 20.57
C VAL A 247 -9.90 -1.27 21.12
N LEU A 248 -10.02 -1.34 22.46
CA LEU A 248 -10.93 -2.29 23.11
C LEU A 248 -12.40 -1.96 22.80
N SER A 249 -12.76 -0.68 22.73
CA SER A 249 -14.09 -0.23 22.29
C SER A 249 -14.42 -0.70 20.87
N ASN A 250 -13.48 -0.62 19.94
CA ASN A 250 -13.67 -1.11 18.58
C ASN A 250 -13.89 -2.64 18.55
N LEU A 251 -13.13 -3.41 19.34
CA LEU A 251 -13.28 -4.86 19.41
C LEU A 251 -14.59 -5.27 20.07
N ILE A 252 -14.95 -4.65 21.20
CA ILE A 252 -16.21 -4.93 21.92
C ILE A 252 -17.41 -4.56 21.06
N SER A 253 -17.39 -3.39 20.41
CA SER A 253 -18.45 -2.97 19.48
C SER A 253 -18.61 -3.93 18.31
N ASN A 254 -17.49 -4.44 17.77
CA ASN A 254 -17.53 -5.46 16.74
C ASN A 254 -18.11 -6.78 17.24
N ALA A 255 -17.69 -7.25 18.42
CA ALA A 255 -18.22 -8.44 19.08
C ALA A 255 -19.74 -8.33 19.31
N LEU A 256 -20.22 -7.22 19.88
CA LEU A 256 -21.65 -6.98 20.12
C LEU A 256 -22.49 -7.02 18.84
N ARG A 257 -21.92 -6.59 17.73
CA ARG A 257 -22.63 -6.60 16.44
C ARG A 257 -22.83 -8.00 15.88
N HIS A 258 -21.80 -8.85 16.04
CA HIS A 258 -21.78 -10.17 15.41
C HIS A 258 -22.22 -11.29 16.35
N THR A 259 -22.53 -10.95 17.61
CA THR A 259 -23.06 -11.88 18.60
C THR A 259 -24.58 -11.86 18.56
N PRO A 260 -25.26 -12.99 18.31
CA PRO A 260 -26.72 -13.04 18.34
C PRO A 260 -27.25 -12.91 19.78
N SER A 261 -28.56 -12.59 19.89
CA SER A 261 -29.25 -12.58 21.17
C SER A 261 -29.11 -13.92 21.90
N GLY A 262 -28.75 -13.88 23.18
CA GLY A 262 -28.45 -15.03 24.01
C GLY A 262 -26.99 -15.48 23.94
N GLY A 263 -26.13 -14.80 23.17
CA GLY A 263 -24.71 -15.05 23.10
C GLY A 263 -23.93 -14.40 24.23
N GLU A 264 -22.63 -14.66 24.24
CA GLU A 264 -21.69 -14.15 25.27
C GLU A 264 -20.46 -13.45 24.65
N ILE A 265 -19.96 -12.46 25.37
CA ILE A 265 -18.71 -11.77 25.06
C ILE A 265 -17.86 -11.76 26.32
N SER A 266 -16.62 -12.21 26.23
CA SER A 266 -15.66 -12.14 27.34
C SER A 266 -14.45 -11.28 26.98
N VAL A 267 -14.05 -10.44 27.91
CA VAL A 267 -12.80 -9.67 27.85
C VAL A 267 -11.93 -10.11 29.04
N GLU A 268 -10.79 -10.68 28.74
CA GLU A 268 -9.88 -11.20 29.75
C GLU A 268 -8.51 -10.56 29.61
N ALA A 269 -7.93 -10.13 30.74
CA ALA A 269 -6.59 -9.60 30.81
C ALA A 269 -5.69 -10.48 31.67
N GLU A 270 -4.53 -10.87 31.16
CA GLU A 270 -3.56 -11.72 31.81
C GLU A 270 -2.13 -11.20 31.62
N SER A 271 -1.21 -11.56 32.54
CA SER A 271 0.22 -11.30 32.39
C SER A 271 0.87 -12.43 31.61
N ILE A 272 1.77 -12.11 30.69
CA ILE A 272 2.59 -13.11 29.99
C ILE A 272 3.85 -13.36 30.80
N GLN A 273 3.98 -14.56 31.43
CA GLN A 273 5.18 -14.95 32.13
C GLN A 273 6.29 -15.36 31.16
N GLY A 274 7.48 -14.75 31.26
CA GLY A 274 8.68 -15.29 30.60
C GLY A 274 9.53 -14.34 29.78
N GLN A 275 9.04 -13.25 29.31
CA GLN A 275 9.80 -12.14 28.69
C GLN A 275 9.16 -10.82 29.13
N GLU A 276 10.03 -9.85 29.56
CA GLU A 276 9.66 -8.50 30.00
C GLU A 276 8.14 -8.26 30.10
N ARG A 277 7.65 -8.04 31.32
CA ARG A 277 6.24 -7.83 31.71
C ARG A 277 5.33 -7.40 30.57
N SER A 278 4.83 -8.36 29.77
CA SER A 278 3.88 -8.11 28.69
C SER A 278 2.47 -8.43 29.16
N VAL A 279 1.51 -7.63 28.75
CA VAL A 279 0.10 -7.85 29.07
C VAL A 279 -0.62 -8.36 27.83
N ARG A 280 -1.41 -9.41 28.02
CA ARG A 280 -2.30 -9.95 27.01
C ARG A 280 -3.74 -9.63 27.35
N VAL A 281 -4.47 -9.05 26.37
CA VAL A 281 -5.91 -8.86 26.47
C VAL A 281 -6.59 -9.68 25.39
N LYS A 282 -7.53 -10.52 25.77
CA LYS A 282 -8.35 -11.36 24.89
C LYS A 282 -9.77 -10.79 24.85
N VAL A 283 -10.30 -10.60 23.65
CA VAL A 283 -11.72 -10.27 23.43
C VAL A 283 -12.32 -11.41 22.63
N LYS A 284 -13.21 -12.18 23.25
CA LYS A 284 -13.83 -13.35 22.64
C LYS A 284 -15.33 -13.17 22.56
N ASP A 285 -15.93 -13.52 21.45
CA ASP A 285 -17.38 -13.57 21.23
C ASP A 285 -17.85 -14.98 20.81
N SER A 286 -19.11 -15.25 21.04
CA SER A 286 -19.81 -16.47 20.57
C SER A 286 -20.62 -16.21 19.31
N GLY A 287 -20.21 -15.28 18.47
CA GLY A 287 -20.91 -14.86 17.28
C GLY A 287 -20.85 -15.81 16.10
N GLU A 288 -21.21 -15.30 14.91
CA GLU A 288 -21.23 -16.07 13.66
C GLU A 288 -19.84 -16.50 13.17
N GLY A 289 -18.77 -15.93 13.76
CA GLY A 289 -17.39 -16.19 13.35
C GLY A 289 -17.07 -15.61 11.96
N ILE A 290 -15.83 -15.78 11.53
CA ILE A 290 -15.29 -15.25 10.28
C ILE A 290 -14.89 -16.43 9.38
N ALA A 291 -15.20 -16.32 8.09
CA ALA A 291 -14.80 -17.32 7.11
C ALA A 291 -13.26 -17.33 6.94
N PRO A 292 -12.62 -18.51 6.77
CA PRO A 292 -11.18 -18.59 6.62
C PRO A 292 -10.62 -17.73 5.46
N GLU A 293 -11.37 -17.60 4.38
CA GLU A 293 -11.03 -16.75 3.24
C GLU A 293 -11.00 -15.25 3.57
N ASP A 294 -11.77 -14.81 4.57
CA ASP A 294 -11.90 -13.42 4.97
C ASP A 294 -10.85 -13.01 6.02
N LEU A 295 -10.35 -13.96 6.84
CA LEU A 295 -9.39 -13.69 7.93
C LEU A 295 -8.16 -12.86 7.51
N PRO A 296 -7.55 -13.05 6.34
CA PRO A 296 -6.41 -12.23 5.91
C PRO A 296 -6.75 -10.75 5.72
N PHE A 297 -8.02 -10.42 5.48
CA PHE A 297 -8.47 -9.10 5.04
C PHE A 297 -9.20 -8.29 6.12
N ILE A 298 -9.54 -8.89 7.27
CA ILE A 298 -10.38 -8.21 8.29
C ILE A 298 -9.74 -6.95 8.89
N PHE A 299 -8.42 -6.83 8.82
CA PHE A 299 -7.68 -5.64 9.24
C PHE A 299 -7.46 -4.63 8.11
N ASP A 300 -7.94 -4.94 6.90
CA ASP A 300 -7.86 -3.99 5.78
C ASP A 300 -8.89 -2.88 5.98
N ARG A 301 -8.56 -1.69 5.51
CA ARG A 301 -9.42 -0.52 5.62
C ARG A 301 -10.70 -0.75 4.81
N PHE A 302 -11.83 -0.32 5.37
CA PHE A 302 -13.16 -0.44 4.75
C PHE A 302 -13.59 -1.87 4.44
N TRP A 303 -12.83 -2.87 4.92
CA TRP A 303 -13.22 -4.26 4.73
C TRP A 303 -14.53 -4.56 5.48
N ARG A 304 -15.46 -5.22 4.81
CA ARG A 304 -16.76 -5.62 5.33
C ARG A 304 -17.15 -6.96 4.71
N GLY A 305 -17.44 -7.94 5.53
CA GLY A 305 -17.98 -9.25 5.06
C GLY A 305 -19.29 -9.06 4.28
N ASP A 306 -19.56 -9.97 3.34
CA ASP A 306 -20.71 -9.86 2.43
C ASP A 306 -22.07 -9.68 3.14
N LYS A 307 -22.26 -10.31 4.29
CA LYS A 307 -23.49 -10.20 5.09
C LYS A 307 -23.64 -8.86 5.82
N SER A 308 -22.54 -8.14 6.09
CA SER A 308 -22.55 -6.88 6.84
C SER A 308 -22.74 -5.65 5.94
N ARG A 309 -22.77 -5.82 4.62
CA ARG A 309 -22.94 -4.71 3.65
C ARG A 309 -24.26 -3.97 3.76
N SER A 310 -25.29 -4.56 4.37
CA SER A 310 -26.62 -3.97 4.55
C SER A 310 -26.77 -3.07 5.78
N GLY A 311 -25.82 -3.09 6.73
CA GLY A 311 -25.86 -2.27 7.94
C GLY A 311 -25.14 -0.94 7.77
N ARG A 312 -25.84 0.21 7.95
CA ARG A 312 -25.32 1.58 7.76
C ARG A 312 -24.34 2.06 8.84
N ALA A 313 -24.20 1.36 9.94
CA ALA A 313 -23.66 1.95 11.17
C ALA A 313 -22.13 1.97 11.32
N HIS A 314 -21.32 1.38 10.41
CA HIS A 314 -19.87 1.24 10.63
C HIS A 314 -19.06 1.30 9.35
N SER A 315 -17.93 2.00 9.43
CA SER A 315 -17.06 2.34 8.31
C SER A 315 -16.10 1.23 7.85
N GLY A 316 -15.99 0.12 8.57
CA GLY A 316 -14.93 -0.87 8.30
C GLY A 316 -13.51 -0.39 8.66
N LEU A 317 -13.39 0.71 9.42
CA LEU A 317 -12.09 1.25 9.86
C LEU A 317 -11.67 0.75 11.26
N GLY A 318 -12.61 0.31 12.10
CA GLY A 318 -12.36 0.02 13.51
C GLY A 318 -11.27 -1.01 13.75
N LEU A 319 -11.25 -2.14 13.01
CA LEU A 319 -10.21 -3.17 13.15
C LEU A 319 -8.86 -2.70 12.59
N ALA A 320 -8.86 -1.97 11.48
CA ALA A 320 -7.65 -1.36 10.93
C ALA A 320 -7.01 -0.37 11.92
N ILE A 321 -7.83 0.47 12.55
CA ILE A 321 -7.39 1.40 13.61
C ILE A 321 -6.85 0.63 14.81
N ALA A 322 -7.56 -0.40 15.28
CA ALA A 322 -7.11 -1.21 16.40
C ALA A 322 -5.71 -1.78 16.14
N ARG A 323 -5.48 -2.34 14.95
CA ARG A 323 -4.16 -2.87 14.56
C ARG A 323 -3.08 -1.79 14.55
N GLN A 324 -3.35 -0.64 13.95
CA GLN A 324 -2.38 0.46 13.86
C GLN A 324 -2.04 1.05 15.24
N LEU A 325 -3.04 1.21 16.10
CA LEU A 325 -2.84 1.72 17.46
C LEU A 325 -2.01 0.75 18.32
N ILE A 326 -2.27 -0.55 18.23
CA ILE A 326 -1.47 -1.57 18.91
C ILE A 326 -0.04 -1.61 18.40
N GLN A 327 0.15 -1.54 17.07
CA GLN A 327 1.49 -1.45 16.46
C GLN A 327 2.24 -0.17 16.88
N ALA A 328 1.56 0.97 16.99
CA ALA A 328 2.15 2.21 17.48
C ALA A 328 2.64 2.10 18.94
N HIS A 329 2.01 1.23 19.76
CA HIS A 329 2.46 0.90 21.12
C HIS A 329 3.55 -0.20 21.14
N GLY A 330 4.06 -0.65 19.98
CA GLY A 330 5.03 -1.75 19.89
C GLY A 330 4.43 -3.14 20.16
N GLY A 331 3.09 -3.23 20.21
CA GLY A 331 2.35 -4.47 20.44
C GLY A 331 1.94 -5.20 19.16
N GLU A 332 1.24 -6.31 19.36
CA GLU A 332 0.69 -7.13 18.28
C GLU A 332 -0.79 -7.45 18.55
N ILE A 333 -1.59 -7.52 17.49
CA ILE A 333 -2.97 -8.02 17.53
C ILE A 333 -3.10 -9.20 16.60
N ARG A 334 -3.69 -10.27 17.10
CA ARG A 334 -3.98 -11.50 16.35
C ARG A 334 -5.46 -11.83 16.44
N VAL A 335 -5.93 -12.66 15.52
CA VAL A 335 -7.32 -13.14 15.47
C VAL A 335 -7.34 -14.64 15.24
N THR A 336 -8.23 -15.31 15.92
CA THR A 336 -8.63 -16.68 15.65
C THR A 336 -10.14 -16.73 15.57
N SER A 337 -10.68 -17.37 14.55
CA SER A 337 -12.13 -17.47 14.37
C SER A 337 -12.50 -18.74 13.65
N GLU A 338 -13.66 -19.28 14.00
CA GLU A 338 -14.26 -20.40 13.35
C GLU A 338 -15.75 -20.07 13.11
N GLN A 339 -16.21 -20.29 11.89
CA GLN A 339 -17.62 -20.03 11.53
C GLN A 339 -18.57 -20.75 12.50
N GLN A 340 -19.61 -20.05 12.95
CA GLN A 340 -20.62 -20.49 13.92
C GLN A 340 -20.10 -20.82 15.33
N LYS A 341 -18.82 -20.50 15.64
CA LYS A 341 -18.24 -20.70 16.97
C LYS A 341 -17.75 -19.41 17.62
N GLY A 342 -17.70 -18.32 16.84
CA GLY A 342 -17.28 -17.01 17.30
C GLY A 342 -15.87 -16.63 16.91
N THR A 343 -15.42 -15.50 17.46
CA THR A 343 -14.11 -14.90 17.17
C THR A 343 -13.38 -14.56 18.45
N GLU A 344 -12.08 -14.74 18.46
CA GLU A 344 -11.19 -14.31 19.53
C GLU A 344 -10.11 -13.39 18.96
N PHE A 345 -10.05 -12.16 19.46
CA PHE A 345 -8.96 -11.24 19.24
C PHE A 345 -8.01 -11.27 20.44
N VAL A 346 -6.72 -11.36 20.16
CA VAL A 346 -5.66 -11.38 21.16
C VAL A 346 -4.75 -10.19 20.93
N ILE A 347 -4.65 -9.31 21.92
CA ILE A 347 -3.75 -8.15 21.93
C ILE A 347 -2.60 -8.45 22.87
N GLU A 348 -1.38 -8.23 22.45
CA GLU A 348 -0.18 -8.28 23.27
C GLU A 348 0.48 -6.91 23.30
N LEU A 349 0.62 -6.35 24.49
CA LEU A 349 1.28 -5.07 24.71
C LEU A 349 2.58 -5.30 25.49
N PRO A 350 3.73 -4.86 24.96
CA PRO A 350 4.97 -4.88 25.74
C PRO A 350 4.88 -3.81 26.84
N GLU A 351 5.45 -4.09 28.01
CA GLU A 351 5.70 -3.01 28.97
C GLU A 351 6.88 -2.20 28.46
N PRO A 352 6.76 -0.88 28.27
CA PRO A 352 7.89 -0.06 27.86
C PRO A 352 8.98 -0.14 28.95
N SER A 353 10.18 -0.45 28.53
CA SER A 353 11.40 -0.55 29.35
C SER A 353 11.77 0.78 30.01
#